data_ce71cb9d98061e49bf5762ecbc7bbd0a
#
_entry.id   ce71cb9d98061e49bf5762ecbc7bbd0a
#
_cell.length_a   1.000
_cell.length_b   1.000
_cell.length_c   1.000
_cell.angle_alpha   90.00
_cell.angle_beta   90.00
_cell.angle_gamma   90.00
#
_symmetry.space_group_name_H-M   'P 1'
#
loop_
_entity.id
_entity.type
_entity.pdbx_description
1 polymer ?
#
loop_
_entity_poly.entity_id
_entity_poly.type
_entity_poly.pdbx_seq_one_letter_code
_entity_poly.pdbx_strand_id
1 'polypeptide(L)'
;THLQLELLGIHEPLTVIPSVDVVTPIVERAKGRDLVVLGASNDWRHDEHLAGSIPDEIAYEVPCSVLMVRSAAASGLQLSRIFWEHTVRLDLAPKDKWDAITLIIDALIEEKQIPAGERGTVLEAALAREHKGSTSLGHGTAIPHAPIPDLPGIIGCLAICPQGVDFEGPTDEPTQFIFLLLTPEQNYRSYIPILAQIATLMRNGTTRGDMLAAQTPSEITAILKRLPAP
;
A
#
# COMPACT_ATOMS: atom_id res chain seq x y z
N THR A 1 8.37 17.34 -9.39
CA THR A 1 9.16 17.90 -8.26
C THR A 1 9.23 19.42 -8.29
N HIS A 2 9.71 20.07 -9.34
CA HIS A 2 9.69 21.55 -9.45
C HIS A 2 8.25 22.07 -9.51
N LEU A 3 7.41 21.44 -10.30
CA LEU A 3 5.99 21.76 -10.45
C LEU A 3 5.21 21.63 -9.13
N GLN A 4 5.57 20.66 -8.27
CA GLN A 4 4.94 20.48 -6.97
C GLN A 4 5.27 21.58 -5.97
N LEU A 5 6.51 22.11 -6.01
CA LEU A 5 6.92 23.23 -5.17
C LEU A 5 6.25 24.52 -5.60
N GLU A 6 6.12 24.77 -6.91
CA GLU A 6 5.40 25.92 -7.45
C GLU A 6 3.91 25.89 -7.09
N LEU A 7 3.26 24.72 -7.19
CA LEU A 7 1.85 24.53 -6.78
C LEU A 7 1.62 24.77 -5.29
N LEU A 8 2.65 24.59 -4.45
CA LEU A 8 2.62 24.86 -3.03
C LEU A 8 3.05 26.28 -2.68
N GLY A 9 3.35 27.12 -3.67
CA GLY A 9 3.83 28.50 -3.46
C GLY A 9 5.23 28.58 -2.85
N ILE A 10 6.02 27.53 -2.96
CA ILE A 10 7.41 27.46 -2.48
C ILE A 10 8.34 27.89 -3.61
N HIS A 11 8.92 29.10 -3.49
CA HIS A 11 9.79 29.70 -4.50
C HIS A 11 11.30 29.51 -4.20
N GLU A 12 11.64 28.59 -3.31
CA GLU A 12 13.03 28.30 -2.97
C GLU A 12 13.73 27.51 -4.08
N PRO A 13 15.01 27.79 -4.37
CA PRO A 13 15.74 27.12 -5.44
C PRO A 13 15.93 25.63 -5.12
N LEU A 14 15.46 24.78 -6.01
CA LEU A 14 15.68 23.35 -5.93
C LEU A 14 17.12 23.02 -6.35
N THR A 15 17.87 22.38 -5.48
CA THR A 15 19.21 21.86 -5.79
C THR A 15 19.15 20.33 -5.89
N VAL A 16 19.50 19.78 -7.04
CA VAL A 16 19.65 18.34 -7.24
C VAL A 16 21.13 18.00 -7.10
N ILE A 17 21.45 17.07 -6.20
CA ILE A 17 22.81 16.58 -5.97
C ILE A 17 22.87 15.12 -6.43
N PRO A 18 23.55 14.82 -7.55
CA PRO A 18 23.79 13.45 -7.92
C PRO A 18 24.74 12.80 -6.92
N SER A 19 24.33 11.73 -6.26
CA SER A 19 25.18 10.97 -5.35
C SER A 19 24.76 9.51 -5.32
N VAL A 20 25.71 8.63 -5.09
CA VAL A 20 25.47 7.19 -4.87
C VAL A 20 25.03 6.95 -3.42
N ASP A 21 25.44 7.85 -2.53
CA ASP A 21 25.07 7.87 -1.12
C ASP A 21 24.24 9.11 -0.85
N VAL A 22 23.12 8.94 -0.14
CA VAL A 22 22.17 10.02 0.15
C VAL A 22 22.55 10.77 1.43
N VAL A 23 23.15 10.11 2.39
CA VAL A 23 23.44 10.64 3.74
C VAL A 23 24.54 11.69 3.70
N THR A 24 25.71 11.33 3.18
CA THR A 24 26.90 12.18 3.17
C THR A 24 26.67 13.59 2.58
N PRO A 25 26.05 13.77 1.41
CA PRO A 25 25.81 15.11 0.88
C PRO A 25 24.88 15.97 1.73
N ILE A 26 23.93 15.34 2.44
CA ILE A 26 23.01 16.06 3.33
C ILE A 26 23.75 16.52 4.58
N VAL A 27 24.54 15.63 5.19
CA VAL A 27 25.35 15.95 6.37
C VAL A 27 26.35 17.07 6.07
N GLU A 28 27.02 17.02 4.93
CA GLU A 28 27.95 18.08 4.51
C GLU A 28 27.25 19.44 4.35
N ARG A 29 26.05 19.47 3.78
CA ARG A 29 25.28 20.71 3.61
C ARG A 29 24.63 21.21 4.90
N ALA A 30 24.48 20.35 5.90
CA ALA A 30 23.97 20.71 7.22
C ALA A 30 25.00 21.47 8.05
N LYS A 31 26.29 21.42 7.71
CA LYS A 31 27.34 22.14 8.40
C LYS A 31 27.11 23.65 8.36
N GLY A 32 27.08 24.29 9.52
CA GLY A 32 26.84 25.74 9.66
C GLY A 32 25.38 26.14 9.45
N ARG A 33 24.44 25.19 9.52
CA ARG A 33 23.01 25.43 9.57
C ARG A 33 22.50 25.20 10.99
N ASP A 34 21.40 25.86 11.33
CA ASP A 34 20.74 25.71 12.63
C ASP A 34 19.72 24.58 12.66
N LEU A 35 19.15 24.26 11.49
CA LEU A 35 18.07 23.29 11.37
C LEU A 35 18.11 22.59 10.01
N VAL A 36 17.93 21.27 10.03
CA VAL A 36 17.62 20.45 8.86
C VAL A 36 16.20 19.95 8.98
N VAL A 37 15.41 20.10 7.92
CA VAL A 37 14.05 19.56 7.85
C VAL A 37 14.05 18.37 6.90
N LEU A 38 13.70 17.20 7.43
CA LEU A 38 13.64 15.95 6.68
C LEU A 38 12.18 15.52 6.51
N GLY A 39 11.82 15.16 5.29
CA GLY A 39 10.58 14.44 5.04
C GLY A 39 10.74 12.97 5.41
N ALA A 40 9.93 12.48 6.34
CA ALA A 40 9.83 11.04 6.55
C ALA A 40 8.97 10.43 5.44
N SER A 41 9.56 9.58 4.58
CA SER A 41 8.80 8.80 3.62
C SER A 41 8.04 7.67 4.32
N ASN A 42 6.87 7.30 3.80
CA ASN A 42 6.15 6.13 4.30
C ASN A 42 6.73 4.80 3.76
N ASP A 43 7.77 4.87 2.92
CA ASP A 43 8.37 3.72 2.22
C ASP A 43 9.51 3.04 3.00
N TRP A 44 9.58 3.24 4.30
CA TRP A 44 10.54 2.54 5.18
C TRP A 44 10.39 1.00 5.17
N ARG A 45 9.34 0.46 4.52
CA ARG A 45 9.11 -0.97 4.40
C ARG A 45 10.07 -1.69 3.45
N HIS A 46 10.83 -0.95 2.64
CA HIS A 46 11.75 -1.52 1.65
C HIS A 46 13.20 -1.65 2.12
N ASP A 47 13.55 -1.03 3.25
CA ASP A 47 14.89 -1.18 3.80
C ASP A 47 14.93 -2.41 4.72
N GLU A 48 15.58 -3.47 4.26
CA GLU A 48 15.87 -4.71 5.02
C GLU A 48 16.76 -4.49 6.26
N HIS A 49 16.99 -3.25 6.67
CA HIS A 49 17.83 -2.92 7.81
C HIS A 49 16.97 -2.47 8.99
N LEU A 50 16.86 -3.37 9.96
CA LEU A 50 16.32 -3.16 11.30
C LEU A 50 17.11 -2.13 12.14
N ALA A 51 18.01 -1.35 11.54
CA ALA A 51 18.78 -0.31 12.18
C ALA A 51 18.95 0.88 11.23
N GLY A 52 18.13 1.92 11.43
CA GLY A 52 18.31 3.23 10.87
C GLY A 52 17.71 3.41 9.46
N SER A 53 16.56 4.06 9.39
CA SER A 53 16.12 4.64 8.13
C SER A 53 17.10 5.77 7.72
N ILE A 54 17.23 6.06 6.42
CA ILE A 54 18.06 7.19 5.93
C ILE A 54 17.81 8.48 6.73
N PRO A 55 16.56 8.89 7.07
CA PRO A 55 16.29 10.01 7.94
C PRO A 55 16.88 9.88 9.36
N ASP A 56 16.88 8.67 9.94
CA ASP A 56 17.46 8.44 11.27
C ASP A 56 18.99 8.55 11.25
N GLU A 57 19.61 7.99 10.22
CA GLU A 57 21.06 8.09 10.01
C GLU A 57 21.50 9.54 9.83
N ILE A 58 20.79 10.31 8.99
CA ILE A 58 21.02 11.74 8.83
C ILE A 58 20.84 12.47 10.16
N ALA A 59 19.75 12.18 10.89
CA ALA A 59 19.47 12.83 12.17
C ALA A 59 20.56 12.58 13.22
N TYR A 60 21.23 11.43 13.16
CA TYR A 60 22.32 11.10 14.04
C TYR A 60 23.64 11.80 13.67
N GLU A 61 23.89 12.02 12.38
CA GLU A 61 25.17 12.52 11.88
C GLU A 61 25.25 14.05 11.72
N VAL A 62 24.11 14.74 11.55
CA VAL A 62 24.14 16.20 11.34
C VAL A 62 24.49 16.97 12.61
N PRO A 63 25.31 18.03 12.51
CA PRO A 63 25.75 18.83 13.68
C PRO A 63 24.74 19.90 14.13
N CYS A 64 23.47 19.81 13.73
CA CYS A 64 22.44 20.81 14.02
C CYS A 64 21.12 20.15 14.41
N SER A 65 20.11 20.95 14.75
CA SER A 65 18.76 20.44 15.06
C SER A 65 18.13 19.78 13.84
N VAL A 66 17.38 18.71 14.07
CA VAL A 66 16.64 18.01 13.01
C VAL A 66 15.14 18.03 13.30
N LEU A 67 14.37 18.48 12.34
CA LEU A 67 12.91 18.37 12.35
C LEU A 67 12.49 17.31 11.33
N MET A 68 12.01 16.17 11.81
CA MET A 68 11.36 15.19 10.95
C MET A 68 9.89 15.55 10.76
N VAL A 69 9.51 15.88 9.53
CA VAL A 69 8.14 16.20 9.17
C VAL A 69 7.50 14.98 8.54
N ARG A 70 6.55 14.41 9.24
CA ARG A 70 5.64 13.41 8.69
C ARG A 70 4.35 14.11 8.34
N SER A 71 4.10 14.31 7.06
CA SER A 71 2.80 14.82 6.64
C SER A 71 1.75 13.72 6.81
N ALA A 72 0.98 13.82 7.87
CA ALA A 72 -0.27 13.07 7.99
C ALA A 72 -1.40 13.72 7.18
N ALA A 73 -1.12 14.92 6.65
CA ALA A 73 -2.11 15.72 5.95
C ALA A 73 -2.05 15.45 4.43
N ALA A 74 -3.21 15.30 3.88
CA ALA A 74 -3.57 15.39 2.46
C ALA A 74 -3.11 14.29 1.49
N SER A 75 -2.54 13.21 1.91
CA SER A 75 -2.73 11.98 1.15
C SER A 75 -3.64 11.08 1.97
N GLY A 76 -4.95 11.23 1.80
CA GLY A 76 -5.85 10.11 2.04
C GLY A 76 -5.14 8.87 1.52
N LEU A 77 -5.13 7.79 2.29
CA LEU A 77 -4.45 6.55 1.92
C LEU A 77 -4.77 6.24 0.46
N GLN A 78 -3.83 6.52 -0.44
CA GLN A 78 -4.04 6.29 -1.86
C GLN A 78 -3.96 4.78 -2.09
N LEU A 79 -4.94 4.22 -2.78
CA LEU A 79 -4.96 2.80 -3.09
C LEU A 79 -3.67 2.35 -3.77
N SER A 80 -3.06 3.19 -4.62
CA SER A 80 -1.80 2.91 -5.29
C SER A 80 -0.58 2.81 -4.37
N ARG A 81 -0.68 3.20 -3.10
CA ARG A 81 0.38 2.99 -2.10
C ARG A 81 0.21 1.69 -1.35
N ILE A 82 -1.01 1.15 -1.32
CA ILE A 82 -1.33 -0.12 -0.68
C ILE A 82 -1.22 -1.25 -1.68
N PHE A 83 -1.73 -1.00 -2.90
CA PHE A 83 -1.73 -1.94 -4.03
C PHE A 83 -0.76 -1.42 -5.11
N TRP A 84 0.50 -1.77 -4.99
CA TRP A 84 1.55 -1.37 -5.91
C TRP A 84 2.00 -2.57 -6.76
N GLU A 85 2.90 -2.37 -7.72
CA GLU A 85 3.19 -3.36 -8.76
C GLU A 85 3.51 -4.78 -8.22
N HIS A 86 4.28 -4.86 -7.13
CA HIS A 86 4.63 -6.15 -6.52
C HIS A 86 3.51 -6.79 -5.70
N THR A 87 2.46 -6.04 -5.36
CA THR A 87 1.28 -6.57 -4.64
C THR A 87 0.04 -6.63 -5.51
N VAL A 88 0.20 -6.59 -6.85
CA VAL A 88 -0.85 -6.84 -7.82
C VAL A 88 -0.59 -8.19 -8.50
N ARG A 89 -1.59 -9.05 -8.52
CA ARG A 89 -1.57 -10.35 -9.22
C ARG A 89 -2.63 -10.35 -10.31
N LEU A 90 -2.19 -10.62 -11.54
CA LEU A 90 -3.07 -10.80 -12.67
C LEU A 90 -3.29 -12.31 -12.91
N ASP A 91 -4.42 -12.64 -13.51
CA ASP A 91 -4.76 -14.00 -13.92
C ASP A 91 -4.74 -15.05 -12.78
N LEU A 92 -5.10 -14.64 -11.55
CA LEU A 92 -5.24 -15.59 -10.46
C LEU A 92 -6.44 -16.52 -10.72
N ALA A 93 -6.22 -17.82 -10.59
CA ALA A 93 -7.23 -18.86 -10.86
C ALA A 93 -7.47 -19.74 -9.61
N PRO A 94 -8.06 -19.20 -8.54
CA PRO A 94 -8.36 -19.97 -7.34
C PRO A 94 -9.54 -20.91 -7.56
N LYS A 95 -9.59 -22.01 -6.79
CA LYS A 95 -10.68 -23.00 -6.81
C LYS A 95 -11.93 -22.48 -6.10
N ASP A 96 -11.72 -21.74 -5.02
CA ASP A 96 -12.75 -21.15 -4.18
C ASP A 96 -12.19 -19.92 -3.44
N LYS A 97 -13.01 -19.26 -2.61
CA LYS A 97 -12.59 -18.07 -1.85
C LYS A 97 -11.49 -18.35 -0.84
N TRP A 98 -11.42 -19.55 -0.28
CA TRP A 98 -10.41 -19.95 0.71
C TRP A 98 -9.04 -20.11 0.07
N ASP A 99 -9.03 -20.77 -1.10
CA ASP A 99 -7.85 -20.90 -1.95
C ASP A 99 -7.38 -19.53 -2.45
N ALA A 100 -8.31 -18.63 -2.82
CA ALA A 100 -8.00 -17.27 -3.22
C ALA A 100 -7.26 -16.49 -2.12
N ILE A 101 -7.78 -16.50 -0.90
CA ILE A 101 -7.13 -15.84 0.25
C ILE A 101 -5.76 -16.44 0.51
N THR A 102 -5.62 -17.75 0.42
CA THR A 102 -4.35 -18.46 0.63
C THR A 102 -3.32 -18.06 -0.41
N LEU A 103 -3.67 -18.09 -1.69
CA LEU A 103 -2.77 -17.73 -2.79
C LEU A 103 -2.31 -16.26 -2.71
N ILE A 104 -3.20 -15.36 -2.30
CA ILE A 104 -2.87 -13.95 -2.14
C ILE A 104 -1.89 -13.73 -0.97
N ILE A 105 -2.06 -14.44 0.15
CA ILE A 105 -1.14 -14.36 1.28
C ILE A 105 0.21 -14.96 0.90
N ASP A 106 0.23 -16.06 0.18
CA ASP A 106 1.48 -16.66 -0.32
C ASP A 106 2.23 -15.70 -1.25
N ALA A 107 1.50 -14.98 -2.12
CA ALA A 107 2.09 -13.95 -2.95
C ALA A 107 2.71 -12.79 -2.13
N LEU A 108 2.08 -12.38 -1.03
CA LEU A 108 2.65 -11.35 -0.13
C LEU A 108 3.94 -11.83 0.57
N ILE A 109 4.05 -13.13 0.85
CA ILE A 109 5.27 -13.72 1.41
C ILE A 109 6.39 -13.80 0.37
N GLU A 110 6.06 -14.22 -0.86
CA GLU A 110 7.00 -14.25 -1.98
C GLU A 110 7.61 -12.86 -2.23
N GLU A 111 6.80 -11.81 -2.13
CA GLU A 111 7.22 -10.41 -2.26
C GLU A 111 7.81 -9.84 -0.96
N LYS A 112 8.07 -10.67 0.03
CA LYS A 112 8.67 -10.28 1.33
C LYS A 112 7.89 -9.18 2.08
N GLN A 113 6.59 -9.02 1.79
CA GLN A 113 5.72 -8.09 2.50
C GLN A 113 5.34 -8.63 3.88
N ILE A 114 5.37 -9.95 4.04
CA ILE A 114 5.11 -10.69 5.27
C ILE A 114 6.27 -11.67 5.47
N PRO A 115 6.86 -11.75 6.67
CA PRO A 115 7.85 -12.77 6.98
C PRO A 115 7.26 -14.19 6.81
N ALA A 116 8.02 -15.11 6.24
CA ALA A 116 7.56 -16.48 6.00
C ALA A 116 7.10 -17.19 7.29
N GLY A 117 7.71 -16.86 8.43
CA GLY A 117 7.32 -17.39 9.75
C GLY A 117 5.93 -16.96 10.21
N GLU A 118 5.42 -15.84 9.70
CA GLU A 118 4.10 -15.29 10.07
C GLU A 118 2.94 -15.84 9.22
N ARG A 119 3.25 -16.63 8.19
CA ARG A 119 2.25 -17.17 7.25
C ARG A 119 1.04 -17.79 7.95
N GLY A 120 1.28 -18.64 8.94
CA GLY A 120 0.21 -19.35 9.66
C GLY A 120 -0.72 -18.37 10.37
N THR A 121 -0.15 -17.45 11.14
CA THR A 121 -0.89 -16.43 11.90
C THR A 121 -1.73 -15.54 10.99
N VAL A 122 -1.15 -15.05 9.88
CA VAL A 122 -1.84 -14.18 8.94
C VAL A 122 -2.96 -14.90 8.20
N LEU A 123 -2.69 -16.12 7.74
CA LEU A 123 -3.69 -16.95 7.05
C LEU A 123 -4.87 -17.29 7.97
N GLU A 124 -4.60 -17.73 9.20
CA GLU A 124 -5.63 -18.05 10.17
C GLU A 124 -6.51 -16.82 10.47
N ALA A 125 -5.91 -15.66 10.70
CA ALA A 125 -6.65 -14.43 10.95
C ALA A 125 -7.55 -14.03 9.77
N ALA A 126 -7.06 -14.11 8.52
CA ALA A 126 -7.82 -13.77 7.33
C ALA A 126 -8.98 -14.75 7.10
N LEU A 127 -8.75 -16.05 7.24
CA LEU A 127 -9.79 -17.07 7.11
C LEU A 127 -10.83 -16.95 8.23
N ALA A 128 -10.41 -16.74 9.48
CA ALA A 128 -11.32 -16.55 10.62
C ALA A 128 -12.21 -15.32 10.43
N ARG A 129 -11.70 -14.24 9.79
CA ARG A 129 -12.50 -13.07 9.44
C ARG A 129 -13.54 -13.40 8.37
N GLU A 130 -13.15 -14.08 7.31
CA GLU A 130 -14.06 -14.45 6.22
C GLU A 130 -15.14 -15.43 6.67
N HIS A 131 -14.84 -16.34 7.59
CA HIS A 131 -15.83 -17.25 8.20
C HIS A 131 -16.93 -16.53 9.01
N LYS A 132 -16.69 -15.31 9.52
CA LYS A 132 -17.71 -14.53 10.24
C LYS A 132 -18.76 -13.92 9.31
N GLY A 133 -18.51 -13.93 8.02
CA GLY A 133 -19.39 -13.40 6.98
C GLY A 133 -18.61 -12.98 5.76
N SER A 134 -19.18 -13.19 4.59
CA SER A 134 -18.57 -12.85 3.31
C SER A 134 -18.15 -11.38 3.25
N THR A 135 -16.97 -11.14 2.70
CA THR A 135 -16.43 -9.81 2.44
C THR A 135 -16.72 -9.31 1.02
N SER A 136 -17.59 -10.00 0.28
CA SER A 136 -18.03 -9.56 -1.04
C SER A 136 -18.87 -8.26 -0.93
N LEU A 137 -18.56 -7.30 -1.82
CA LEU A 137 -19.28 -6.02 -1.93
C LEU A 137 -20.30 -5.99 -3.06
N GLY A 138 -20.37 -7.05 -3.88
CA GLY A 138 -21.02 -6.99 -5.19
C GLY A 138 -20.09 -6.37 -6.26
N HIS A 139 -20.62 -6.17 -7.46
CA HIS A 139 -19.86 -5.69 -8.61
C HIS A 139 -18.60 -6.51 -8.91
N GLY A 140 -18.66 -7.82 -8.69
CA GLY A 140 -17.52 -8.72 -8.90
C GLY A 140 -16.34 -8.44 -7.96
N THR A 141 -16.56 -7.87 -6.77
CA THR A 141 -15.51 -7.40 -5.86
C THR A 141 -15.64 -7.99 -4.46
N ALA A 142 -14.54 -8.47 -3.90
CA ALA A 142 -14.43 -8.84 -2.49
C ALA A 142 -13.25 -8.12 -1.81
N ILE A 143 -13.39 -7.84 -0.51
CA ILE A 143 -12.35 -7.20 0.30
C ILE A 143 -12.06 -8.04 1.54
N PRO A 144 -11.42 -9.21 1.43
CA PRO A 144 -10.95 -9.94 2.60
C PRO A 144 -10.00 -9.05 3.42
N HIS A 145 -10.17 -9.05 4.75
CA HIS A 145 -9.34 -8.21 5.60
C HIS A 145 -9.17 -8.82 6.99
N ALA A 146 -8.02 -8.59 7.60
CA ALA A 146 -7.76 -9.09 8.95
C ALA A 146 -6.90 -8.13 9.77
N PRO A 147 -7.16 -8.00 11.08
CA PRO A 147 -6.23 -7.37 12.00
C PRO A 147 -5.07 -8.34 12.29
N ILE A 148 -3.85 -7.83 12.22
CA ILE A 148 -2.63 -8.59 12.48
C ILE A 148 -1.87 -7.91 13.63
N PRO A 149 -1.51 -8.64 14.68
CA PRO A 149 -0.67 -8.12 15.75
C PRO A 149 0.67 -7.63 15.20
N ASP A 150 1.22 -6.59 15.81
CA ASP A 150 2.56 -6.04 15.54
C ASP A 150 2.83 -5.65 14.08
N LEU A 151 1.79 -5.60 13.24
CA LEU A 151 1.93 -5.14 11.87
C LEU A 151 2.25 -3.63 11.87
N PRO A 152 3.35 -3.20 11.23
CA PRO A 152 3.79 -1.81 11.31
C PRO A 152 2.90 -0.83 10.51
N GLY A 153 2.09 -1.34 9.61
CA GLY A 153 1.19 -0.54 8.78
C GLY A 153 0.29 -1.41 7.91
N ILE A 154 -0.56 -0.80 7.11
CA ILE A 154 -1.49 -1.54 6.25
C ILE A 154 -0.72 -2.18 5.09
N ILE A 155 -0.92 -3.47 4.90
CA ILE A 155 -0.42 -4.24 3.76
C ILE A 155 -1.63 -4.66 2.92
N GLY A 156 -1.54 -4.52 1.61
CA GLY A 156 -2.58 -4.96 0.70
C GLY A 156 -2.05 -5.71 -0.50
N CYS A 157 -2.89 -6.60 -1.03
CA CYS A 157 -2.66 -7.26 -2.31
C CYS A 157 -3.95 -7.24 -3.11
N LEU A 158 -3.86 -6.85 -4.37
CA LEU A 158 -4.96 -6.91 -5.34
C LEU A 158 -4.74 -8.11 -6.27
N ALA A 159 -5.70 -9.02 -6.27
CA ALA A 159 -5.74 -10.11 -7.23
C ALA A 159 -6.88 -9.90 -8.23
N ILE A 160 -6.60 -10.13 -9.50
CA ILE A 160 -7.56 -10.16 -10.58
C ILE A 160 -7.76 -11.60 -11.01
N CYS A 161 -9.00 -12.06 -10.96
CA CYS A 161 -9.45 -13.41 -11.29
C CYS A 161 -10.40 -13.31 -12.48
N PRO A 162 -9.94 -13.33 -13.75
CA PRO A 162 -10.79 -13.10 -14.90
C PRO A 162 -11.96 -14.10 -15.02
N GLN A 163 -11.76 -15.35 -14.58
CA GLN A 163 -12.79 -16.37 -14.57
C GLN A 163 -13.81 -16.19 -13.43
N GLY A 164 -13.46 -15.33 -12.46
CA GLY A 164 -14.24 -15.15 -11.24
C GLY A 164 -14.18 -16.33 -10.27
N VAL A 165 -14.49 -16.04 -9.02
CA VAL A 165 -14.59 -17.03 -7.94
C VAL A 165 -15.79 -16.71 -7.07
N ASP A 166 -16.47 -17.71 -6.55
CA ASP A 166 -17.61 -17.50 -5.65
C ASP A 166 -17.12 -17.07 -4.25
N PHE A 167 -17.53 -15.87 -3.85
CA PHE A 167 -17.31 -15.32 -2.51
C PHE A 167 -18.61 -15.30 -1.67
N GLU A 168 -19.65 -16.01 -2.10
CA GLU A 168 -20.95 -16.03 -1.42
C GLU A 168 -21.47 -14.60 -1.18
N GLY A 169 -21.43 -13.79 -2.25
CA GLY A 169 -21.78 -12.38 -2.20
C GLY A 169 -23.28 -12.13 -2.19
N PRO A 170 -23.69 -10.83 -2.11
CA PRO A 170 -25.10 -10.44 -2.16
C PRO A 170 -25.73 -10.65 -3.55
N THR A 171 -24.95 -10.96 -4.56
CA THR A 171 -25.37 -11.24 -5.93
C THR A 171 -24.70 -12.51 -6.42
N ASP A 172 -25.30 -13.19 -7.42
CA ASP A 172 -24.70 -14.37 -8.07
C ASP A 172 -23.53 -14.00 -9.02
N GLU A 173 -23.11 -12.75 -9.02
CA GLU A 173 -21.98 -12.28 -9.84
C GLU A 173 -20.65 -12.82 -9.27
N PRO A 174 -19.87 -13.57 -10.05
CA PRO A 174 -18.59 -14.09 -9.57
C PRO A 174 -17.60 -12.95 -9.29
N THR A 175 -16.81 -13.12 -8.25
CA THR A 175 -15.81 -12.14 -7.83
C THR A 175 -14.57 -12.22 -8.72
N GLN A 176 -14.28 -11.14 -9.42
CA GLN A 176 -13.12 -10.99 -10.30
C GLN A 176 -12.01 -10.14 -9.69
N PHE A 177 -12.33 -9.31 -8.67
CA PHE A 177 -11.39 -8.40 -8.03
C PHE A 177 -11.34 -8.68 -6.53
N ILE A 178 -10.19 -9.08 -6.02
CA ILE A 178 -10.01 -9.40 -4.61
C ILE A 178 -8.96 -8.46 -4.01
N PHE A 179 -9.40 -7.57 -3.13
CA PHE A 179 -8.56 -6.62 -2.41
C PHE A 179 -8.28 -7.13 -1.00
N LEU A 180 -7.23 -7.93 -0.80
CA LEU A 180 -6.84 -8.35 0.55
C LEU A 180 -6.20 -7.17 1.29
N LEU A 181 -6.63 -6.94 2.55
CA LEU A 181 -6.09 -5.93 3.44
C LEU A 181 -5.70 -6.54 4.78
N LEU A 182 -4.45 -6.38 5.17
CA LEU A 182 -3.94 -6.69 6.51
C LEU A 182 -3.71 -5.37 7.24
N THR A 183 -4.23 -5.25 8.45
CA THR A 183 -4.23 -3.99 9.19
C THR A 183 -3.61 -4.18 10.57
N PRO A 184 -2.88 -3.18 11.11
CA PRO A 184 -2.44 -3.23 12.49
C PRO A 184 -3.64 -3.38 13.44
N GLU A 185 -3.56 -4.32 14.38
CA GLU A 185 -4.64 -4.57 15.34
C GLU A 185 -4.96 -3.32 16.18
N GLN A 186 -3.93 -2.58 16.60
CA GLN A 186 -4.09 -1.37 17.41
C GLN A 186 -4.80 -0.22 16.67
N ASN A 187 -4.83 -0.27 15.34
CA ASN A 187 -5.38 0.81 14.51
C ASN A 187 -6.41 0.30 13.50
N TYR A 188 -7.21 -0.67 13.92
CA TYR A 188 -8.16 -1.38 13.08
C TYR A 188 -9.13 -0.46 12.31
N ARG A 189 -9.49 0.70 12.86
CA ARG A 189 -10.40 1.64 12.18
C ARG A 189 -9.77 2.41 11.01
N SER A 190 -8.46 2.39 10.88
CA SER A 190 -7.74 3.15 9.82
C SER A 190 -7.99 2.63 8.41
N TYR A 191 -8.51 1.40 8.25
CA TYR A 191 -8.82 0.81 6.95
C TYR A 191 -10.19 1.20 6.39
N ILE A 192 -11.11 1.73 7.20
CA ILE A 192 -12.47 2.09 6.76
C ILE A 192 -12.47 3.05 5.56
N PRO A 193 -11.65 4.11 5.53
CA PRO A 193 -11.56 4.97 4.36
C PRO A 193 -11.08 4.24 3.11
N ILE A 194 -10.23 3.21 3.26
CA ILE A 194 -9.73 2.39 2.15
C ILE A 194 -10.87 1.56 1.57
N LEU A 195 -11.70 0.94 2.41
CA LEU A 195 -12.88 0.21 1.96
C LEU A 195 -13.82 1.11 1.15
N ALA A 196 -14.06 2.34 1.63
CA ALA A 196 -14.90 3.31 0.95
C ALA A 196 -14.34 3.71 -0.42
N GLN A 197 -13.01 3.90 -0.52
CA GLN A 197 -12.35 4.18 -1.79
C GLN A 197 -12.46 3.01 -2.76
N ILE A 198 -12.20 1.78 -2.31
CA ILE A 198 -12.35 0.58 -3.14
C ILE A 198 -13.81 0.45 -3.61
N ALA A 199 -14.77 0.57 -2.71
CA ALA A 199 -16.19 0.49 -3.07
C ALA A 199 -16.59 1.56 -4.11
N THR A 200 -16.09 2.79 -3.97
CA THR A 200 -16.32 3.87 -4.93
C THR A 200 -15.69 3.56 -6.29
N LEU A 201 -14.45 3.10 -6.30
CA LEU A 201 -13.74 2.69 -7.51
C LEU A 201 -14.48 1.61 -8.26
N MET A 202 -14.89 0.56 -7.55
CA MET A 202 -15.44 -0.65 -8.13
C MET A 202 -16.92 -0.50 -8.55
N ARG A 203 -17.61 0.58 -8.19
CA ARG A 203 -18.92 0.95 -8.78
C ARG A 203 -18.80 1.35 -10.25
N ASN A 204 -17.65 1.88 -10.67
CA ASN A 204 -17.46 2.33 -12.03
C ASN A 204 -17.15 1.15 -12.98
N GLY A 205 -18.09 0.82 -13.85
CA GLY A 205 -17.98 -0.28 -14.81
C GLY A 205 -16.83 -0.11 -15.80
N THR A 206 -16.54 1.13 -16.23
CA THR A 206 -15.40 1.41 -17.13
C THR A 206 -14.08 1.06 -16.43
N THR A 207 -13.94 1.48 -15.18
CA THR A 207 -12.73 1.15 -14.38
C THR A 207 -12.55 -0.36 -14.23
N ARG A 208 -13.62 -1.10 -13.94
CA ARG A 208 -13.53 -2.57 -13.87
C ARG A 208 -13.12 -3.18 -15.21
N GLY A 209 -13.69 -2.68 -16.31
CA GLY A 209 -13.30 -3.10 -17.67
C GLY A 209 -11.83 -2.82 -17.98
N ASP A 210 -11.34 -1.62 -17.63
CA ASP A 210 -9.93 -1.25 -17.82
C ASP A 210 -9.00 -2.15 -16.98
N MET A 211 -9.41 -2.48 -15.75
CA MET A 211 -8.61 -3.36 -14.89
C MET A 211 -8.58 -4.81 -15.39
N LEU A 212 -9.68 -5.33 -15.97
CA LEU A 212 -9.70 -6.66 -16.59
C LEU A 212 -8.91 -6.73 -17.89
N ALA A 213 -8.80 -5.61 -18.60
CA ALA A 213 -8.04 -5.50 -19.85
C ALA A 213 -6.54 -5.30 -19.61
N ALA A 214 -6.14 -4.91 -18.40
CA ALA A 214 -4.75 -4.64 -18.06
C ALA A 214 -3.88 -5.89 -18.21
N GLN A 215 -2.71 -5.73 -18.82
CA GLN A 215 -1.76 -6.82 -19.08
C GLN A 215 -0.58 -6.79 -18.10
N THR A 216 -0.42 -5.71 -17.37
CA THR A 216 0.69 -5.52 -16.43
C THR A 216 0.23 -4.94 -15.08
N PRO A 217 0.89 -5.28 -13.97
CA PRO A 217 0.64 -4.66 -12.68
C PRO A 217 0.80 -3.13 -12.71
N SER A 218 1.69 -2.61 -13.53
CA SER A 218 1.92 -1.17 -13.71
C SER A 218 0.69 -0.45 -14.27
N GLU A 219 -0.03 -1.05 -15.22
CA GLU A 219 -1.30 -0.51 -15.74
C GLU A 219 -2.37 -0.43 -14.65
N ILE A 220 -2.47 -1.45 -13.79
CA ILE A 220 -3.38 -1.44 -12.64
C ILE A 220 -3.02 -0.31 -11.68
N THR A 221 -1.74 -0.16 -11.33
CA THR A 221 -1.32 0.92 -10.42
C THR A 221 -1.56 2.31 -11.03
N ALA A 222 -1.46 2.45 -12.35
CA ALA A 222 -1.81 3.68 -13.05
C ALA A 222 -3.31 3.99 -12.96
N ILE A 223 -4.18 2.97 -13.05
CA ILE A 223 -5.62 3.13 -12.84
C ILE A 223 -5.90 3.59 -11.41
N LEU A 224 -5.28 2.94 -10.41
CA LEU A 224 -5.45 3.29 -9.00
C LEU A 224 -4.97 4.71 -8.64
N LYS A 225 -3.99 5.25 -9.38
CA LYS A 225 -3.49 6.62 -9.21
C LYS A 225 -4.42 7.71 -9.75
N ARG A 226 -5.31 7.37 -10.69
CA ARG A 226 -6.24 8.33 -11.32
C ARG A 226 -7.39 8.75 -10.40
N LEU A 227 -7.58 8.05 -9.30
CA LEU A 227 -8.61 8.41 -8.34
C LEU A 227 -8.26 9.75 -7.68
N PRO A 228 -9.21 10.71 -7.60
CA PRO A 228 -9.02 11.87 -6.77
C PRO A 228 -8.82 11.41 -5.33
N ALA A 229 -7.85 12.02 -4.64
CA ALA A 229 -7.75 11.86 -3.19
C ALA A 229 -9.08 12.32 -2.56
N PRO A 230 -9.58 11.62 -1.54
CA PRO A 230 -10.84 11.97 -0.87
C PRO A 230 -10.78 13.33 -0.21
#